data_bb9cff8d14ed93fc07207ac762071bde
#
_entry.id   bb9cff8d14ed93fc07207ac762071bde
#
_cell.length_a   1.000
_cell.length_b   1.000
_cell.length_c   1.000
_cell.angle_alpha   90.00
_cell.angle_beta   90.00
_cell.angle_gamma   90.00
#
_symmetry.space_group_name_H-M   'P 1'
#
loop_
_entity.id
_entity.type
_entity.pdbx_description
1 polymer ?
#
loop_
_entity_poly.entity_id
_entity_poly.type
_entity_poly.pdbx_seq_one_letter_code
_entity_poly.pdbx_strand_id
1 'polypeptide(L)'
;ATVASLPILEKAIASPLPEMRFWGVVGYAKLARENQINICPQTLLALLQDENPYIASEAAYTVVYLGKAQEGIARLITPVQEKDRKIGYSSLECLSLDPEMRDYIRPFLSELKEAAENLPRLENEDAGLMARGILVNLGEMDIKDLHCPEAYKKGLKLNYGRRAMVPLPNSFE
;
A
#
# COMPACT_ATOMS: atom_id res chain seq x y z
N ALA A 1 -19.57 0.79 -1.13
CA ALA A 1 -19.76 0.23 -2.48
C ALA A 1 -20.36 -1.16 -2.36
N THR A 2 -21.14 -1.56 -3.34
CA THR A 2 -21.65 -2.91 -3.55
C THR A 2 -21.35 -3.32 -4.99
N VAL A 3 -21.47 -4.60 -5.35
CA VAL A 3 -21.25 -5.06 -6.73
C VAL A 3 -22.14 -4.31 -7.73
N ALA A 4 -23.35 -3.91 -7.34
CA ALA A 4 -24.23 -3.08 -8.17
C ALA A 4 -23.64 -1.70 -8.51
N SER A 5 -22.60 -1.25 -7.77
CA SER A 5 -21.92 0.03 -8.02
C SER A 5 -20.84 -0.08 -9.11
N LEU A 6 -20.46 -1.29 -9.56
CA LEU A 6 -19.36 -1.49 -10.53
C LEU A 6 -19.44 -0.60 -11.77
N PRO A 7 -20.59 -0.45 -12.46
CA PRO A 7 -20.66 0.39 -13.64
C PRO A 7 -20.38 1.88 -13.36
N ILE A 8 -20.68 2.33 -12.14
CA ILE A 8 -20.37 3.70 -11.70
C ILE A 8 -18.87 3.82 -11.39
N LEU A 9 -18.31 2.82 -10.72
CA LEU A 9 -16.87 2.79 -10.40
C LEU A 9 -16.00 2.72 -11.67
N GLU A 10 -16.41 1.93 -12.67
CA GLU A 10 -15.74 1.87 -13.97
C GLU A 10 -15.68 3.23 -14.67
N LYS A 11 -16.80 3.96 -14.66
CA LYS A 11 -16.84 5.33 -15.20
C LYS A 11 -15.96 6.27 -14.37
N ALA A 12 -15.95 6.11 -13.05
CA ALA A 12 -15.17 6.95 -12.16
C ALA A 12 -13.66 6.77 -12.39
N ILE A 13 -13.14 5.52 -12.46
CA ILE A 13 -11.72 5.27 -12.71
C ILE A 13 -11.24 5.69 -14.10
N ALA A 14 -12.14 5.81 -15.06
CA ALA A 14 -11.86 6.30 -16.42
C ALA A 14 -12.04 7.84 -16.56
N SER A 15 -12.40 8.54 -15.48
CA SER A 15 -12.69 9.97 -15.51
C SER A 15 -11.42 10.81 -15.77
N PRO A 16 -11.52 11.92 -16.54
CA PRO A 16 -10.43 12.90 -16.63
C PRO A 16 -10.18 13.63 -15.30
N LEU A 17 -11.14 13.65 -14.38
CA LEU A 17 -11.03 14.33 -13.09
C LEU A 17 -10.32 13.44 -12.06
N PRO A 18 -9.18 13.87 -11.48
CA PRO A 18 -8.42 13.08 -10.52
C PRO A 18 -9.24 12.65 -9.30
N GLU A 19 -10.10 13.52 -8.79
CA GLU A 19 -10.95 13.23 -7.64
C GLU A 19 -11.92 12.06 -7.93
N MET A 20 -12.45 12.01 -9.13
CA MET A 20 -13.33 10.92 -9.55
C MET A 20 -12.54 9.61 -9.68
N ARG A 21 -11.33 9.65 -10.29
CA ARG A 21 -10.47 8.46 -10.38
C ARG A 21 -10.14 7.93 -8.99
N PHE A 22 -9.74 8.82 -8.06
CA PHE A 22 -9.42 8.46 -6.68
C PHE A 22 -10.59 7.73 -6.00
N TRP A 23 -11.78 8.32 -5.99
CA TRP A 23 -12.95 7.71 -5.36
C TRP A 23 -13.41 6.43 -6.08
N GLY A 24 -13.22 6.35 -7.38
CA GLY A 24 -13.44 5.13 -8.14
C GLY A 24 -12.53 3.99 -7.65
N VAL A 25 -11.23 4.27 -7.50
CA VAL A 25 -10.25 3.29 -6.98
C VAL A 25 -10.58 2.87 -5.55
N VAL A 26 -10.92 3.82 -4.67
CA VAL A 26 -11.34 3.52 -3.27
C VAL A 26 -12.57 2.60 -3.25
N GLY A 27 -13.52 2.83 -4.15
CA GLY A 27 -14.68 1.96 -4.31
C GLY A 27 -14.30 0.53 -4.71
N TYR A 28 -13.39 0.38 -5.68
CA TYR A 28 -12.82 -0.91 -6.09
C TYR A 28 -12.06 -1.57 -4.95
N ALA A 29 -11.22 -0.83 -4.22
CA ALA A 29 -10.46 -1.33 -3.08
C ALA A 29 -11.38 -1.95 -2.02
N LYS A 30 -12.52 -1.31 -1.73
CA LYS A 30 -13.51 -1.86 -0.80
C LYS A 30 -14.07 -3.19 -1.30
N LEU A 31 -14.53 -3.25 -2.56
CA LEU A 31 -15.10 -4.47 -3.11
C LEU A 31 -14.09 -5.62 -3.18
N ALA A 32 -12.85 -5.33 -3.55
CA ALA A 32 -11.76 -6.30 -3.62
C ALA A 32 -11.44 -6.89 -2.24
N ARG A 33 -11.26 -6.04 -1.22
CA ARG A 33 -10.97 -6.48 0.15
C ARG A 33 -12.10 -7.28 0.80
N GLU A 34 -13.33 -6.99 0.44
CA GLU A 34 -14.51 -7.74 0.88
C GLU A 34 -14.76 -9.00 0.05
N ASN A 35 -13.83 -9.37 -0.86
CA ASN A 35 -13.94 -10.50 -1.78
C ASN A 35 -15.23 -10.49 -2.61
N GLN A 36 -15.78 -9.31 -2.86
CA GLN A 36 -17.00 -9.15 -3.67
C GLN A 36 -16.69 -9.16 -5.18
N ILE A 37 -15.44 -8.89 -5.55
CA ILE A 37 -14.92 -8.95 -6.92
C ILE A 37 -13.53 -9.58 -6.90
N ASN A 38 -13.18 -10.25 -7.99
CA ASN A 38 -11.87 -10.91 -8.20
C ASN A 38 -11.28 -10.63 -9.59
N ILE A 39 -11.91 -9.73 -10.35
CA ILE A 39 -11.45 -9.35 -11.69
C ILE A 39 -10.83 -7.95 -11.62
N CYS A 40 -9.59 -7.85 -12.07
CA CYS A 40 -8.89 -6.58 -12.18
C CYS A 40 -9.13 -5.97 -13.58
N PRO A 41 -9.89 -4.87 -13.70
CA PRO A 41 -10.09 -4.24 -14.99
C PRO A 41 -8.81 -3.60 -15.52
N GLN A 42 -8.61 -3.62 -16.82
CA GLN A 42 -7.44 -3.03 -17.45
C GLN A 42 -7.31 -1.52 -17.17
N THR A 43 -8.43 -0.82 -17.04
CA THR A 43 -8.46 0.60 -16.66
C THR A 43 -7.86 0.84 -15.29
N LEU A 44 -8.12 -0.06 -14.33
CA LEU A 44 -7.51 0.04 -12.98
C LEU A 44 -6.00 -0.23 -13.02
N LEU A 45 -5.54 -1.19 -13.82
CA LEU A 45 -4.12 -1.44 -14.05
C LEU A 45 -3.42 -0.22 -14.69
N ALA A 46 -4.09 0.48 -15.60
CA ALA A 46 -3.54 1.69 -16.20
C ALA A 46 -3.29 2.80 -15.16
N LEU A 47 -4.09 2.86 -14.09
CA LEU A 47 -3.91 3.84 -13.00
C LEU A 47 -2.67 3.59 -12.14
N LEU A 48 -1.96 2.47 -12.30
CA LEU A 48 -0.62 2.30 -11.73
C LEU A 48 0.37 3.36 -12.22
N GLN A 49 0.11 3.97 -13.37
CA GLN A 49 0.90 5.03 -13.99
C GLN A 49 0.22 6.40 -13.91
N ASP A 50 -0.79 6.56 -13.03
CA ASP A 50 -1.44 7.86 -12.85
C ASP A 50 -0.43 8.91 -12.38
N GLU A 51 -0.53 10.12 -12.94
CA GLU A 51 0.32 11.26 -12.58
C GLU A 51 0.16 11.68 -11.10
N ASN A 52 -1.00 11.39 -10.51
CA ASN A 52 -1.26 11.63 -9.11
C ASN A 52 -0.79 10.42 -8.27
N PRO A 53 0.25 10.60 -7.42
CA PRO A 53 0.85 9.50 -6.67
C PRO A 53 -0.13 8.84 -5.68
N TYR A 54 -1.13 9.55 -5.19
CA TYR A 54 -2.16 8.97 -4.32
C TYR A 54 -3.07 8.02 -5.09
N ILE A 55 -3.44 8.37 -6.32
CA ILE A 55 -4.27 7.51 -7.19
C ILE A 55 -3.46 6.27 -7.57
N ALA A 56 -2.22 6.46 -8.01
CA ALA A 56 -1.33 5.36 -8.40
C ALA A 56 -1.06 4.39 -7.24
N SER A 57 -0.83 4.92 -6.03
CA SER A 57 -0.60 4.09 -4.83
C SER A 57 -1.87 3.34 -4.40
N GLU A 58 -3.03 3.99 -4.42
CA GLU A 58 -4.30 3.33 -4.07
C GLU A 58 -4.69 2.29 -5.12
N ALA A 59 -4.44 2.56 -6.41
CA ALA A 59 -4.61 1.57 -7.48
C ALA A 59 -3.67 0.38 -7.28
N ALA A 60 -2.39 0.62 -6.97
CA ALA A 60 -1.40 -0.42 -6.68
C ALA A 60 -1.83 -1.30 -5.50
N TYR A 61 -2.27 -0.69 -4.41
CA TYR A 61 -2.82 -1.40 -3.26
C TYR A 61 -4.05 -2.24 -3.64
N THR A 62 -4.94 -1.70 -4.46
CA THR A 62 -6.17 -2.36 -4.88
C THR A 62 -5.91 -3.57 -5.77
N VAL A 63 -5.01 -3.45 -6.76
CA VAL A 63 -4.74 -4.54 -7.70
C VAL A 63 -4.08 -5.75 -7.03
N VAL A 64 -3.39 -5.56 -5.89
CA VAL A 64 -2.87 -6.66 -5.07
C VAL A 64 -4.00 -7.59 -4.65
N TYR A 65 -5.11 -7.05 -4.14
CA TYR A 65 -6.28 -7.84 -3.75
C TYR A 65 -7.06 -8.43 -4.92
N LEU A 66 -6.78 -7.97 -6.13
CA LEU A 66 -7.37 -8.50 -7.37
C LEU A 66 -6.44 -9.48 -8.11
N GLY A 67 -5.50 -10.10 -7.37
CA GLY A 67 -4.61 -11.15 -7.88
C GLY A 67 -3.44 -10.62 -8.72
N LYS A 68 -3.13 -9.32 -8.65
CA LYS A 68 -2.00 -8.67 -9.33
C LYS A 68 -0.95 -8.19 -8.33
N ALA A 69 -0.57 -9.09 -7.38
CA ALA A 69 0.30 -8.75 -6.26
C ALA A 69 1.68 -8.26 -6.72
N GLN A 70 2.27 -8.91 -7.73
CA GLN A 70 3.59 -8.54 -8.22
C GLN A 70 3.61 -7.12 -8.81
N GLU A 71 2.64 -6.81 -9.67
CA GLU A 71 2.54 -5.49 -10.31
C GLU A 71 2.25 -4.39 -9.29
N GLY A 72 1.32 -4.65 -8.37
CA GLY A 72 0.96 -3.69 -7.33
C GLY A 72 2.11 -3.41 -6.36
N ILE A 73 2.77 -4.44 -5.85
CA ILE A 73 3.90 -4.30 -4.91
C ILE A 73 5.09 -3.62 -5.59
N ALA A 74 5.45 -4.02 -6.81
CA ALA A 74 6.51 -3.36 -7.56
C ALA A 74 6.24 -1.85 -7.71
N ARG A 75 4.99 -1.46 -8.00
CA ARG A 75 4.62 -0.06 -8.12
C ARG A 75 4.69 0.71 -6.80
N LEU A 76 4.38 0.08 -5.67
CA LEU A 76 4.47 0.71 -4.35
C LEU A 76 5.92 0.96 -3.92
N ILE A 77 6.84 0.11 -4.33
CA ILE A 77 8.27 0.23 -4.02
C ILE A 77 8.96 1.24 -4.94
N THR A 78 8.58 1.26 -6.23
CA THR A 78 9.15 2.15 -7.24
C THR A 78 8.26 3.37 -7.46
N PRO A 79 8.52 4.51 -6.79
CA PRO A 79 7.73 5.72 -6.96
C PRO A 79 8.00 6.36 -8.32
N VAL A 80 7.03 7.14 -8.84
CA VAL A 80 7.24 7.95 -10.06
C VAL A 80 8.24 9.07 -9.77
N GLN A 81 8.14 9.68 -8.60
CA GLN A 81 9.07 10.69 -8.11
C GLN A 81 9.53 10.29 -6.71
N GLU A 82 10.80 10.57 -6.38
CA GLU A 82 11.38 10.19 -5.10
C GLU A 82 10.58 10.70 -3.89
N LYS A 83 10.05 11.93 -3.98
CA LYS A 83 9.19 12.52 -2.94
C LYS A 83 7.90 11.74 -2.65
N ASP A 84 7.47 10.88 -3.61
CA ASP A 84 6.23 10.12 -3.49
C ASP A 84 6.44 8.75 -2.83
N ARG A 85 7.70 8.38 -2.56
CA ARG A 85 8.08 7.09 -1.94
C ARG A 85 7.32 6.81 -0.65
N LYS A 86 7.14 7.84 0.19
CA LYS A 86 6.37 7.75 1.43
C LYS A 86 4.94 7.23 1.21
N ILE A 87 4.28 7.66 0.13
CA ILE A 87 2.90 7.28 -0.16
C ILE A 87 2.83 5.78 -0.49
N GLY A 88 3.75 5.30 -1.35
CA GLY A 88 3.86 3.89 -1.70
C GLY A 88 4.20 3.02 -0.48
N TYR A 89 5.20 3.43 0.30
CA TYR A 89 5.63 2.68 1.49
C TYR A 89 4.57 2.61 2.58
N SER A 90 3.74 3.65 2.75
CA SER A 90 2.60 3.59 3.66
C SER A 90 1.59 2.49 3.30
N SER A 91 1.37 2.28 2.00
CA SER A 91 0.49 1.18 1.53
C SER A 91 1.18 -0.18 1.64
N LEU A 92 2.47 -0.24 1.32
CA LEU A 92 3.28 -1.46 1.40
C LEU A 92 3.44 -1.94 2.85
N GLU A 93 3.58 -1.03 3.80
CA GLU A 93 3.65 -1.35 5.22
C GLU A 93 2.37 -2.05 5.69
N CYS A 94 1.19 -1.58 5.25
CA CYS A 94 -0.07 -2.26 5.53
C CYS A 94 -0.13 -3.66 4.91
N LEU A 95 0.35 -3.83 3.67
CA LEU A 95 0.40 -5.15 3.01
C LEU A 95 1.39 -6.10 3.69
N SER A 96 2.50 -5.59 4.22
CA SER A 96 3.52 -6.41 4.89
C SER A 96 3.05 -7.07 6.19
N LEU A 97 1.93 -6.60 6.75
CA LEU A 97 1.27 -7.25 7.90
C LEU A 97 0.61 -8.56 7.51
N ASP A 98 0.18 -8.71 6.26
CA ASP A 98 -0.40 -9.94 5.76
C ASP A 98 0.71 -10.95 5.41
N PRO A 99 0.74 -12.14 6.06
CA PRO A 99 1.74 -13.16 5.77
C PRO A 99 1.80 -13.58 4.29
N GLU A 100 0.66 -13.63 3.60
CA GLU A 100 0.60 -14.03 2.19
C GLU A 100 1.25 -12.99 1.27
N MET A 101 1.22 -11.71 1.65
CA MET A 101 1.82 -10.63 0.87
C MET A 101 3.34 -10.53 1.05
N ARG A 102 3.90 -11.07 2.13
CA ARG A 102 5.34 -10.98 2.44
C ARG A 102 6.21 -11.61 1.37
N ASP A 103 5.78 -12.72 0.78
CA ASP A 103 6.55 -13.42 -0.26
C ASP A 103 6.68 -12.59 -1.54
N TYR A 104 5.69 -11.75 -1.84
CA TYR A 104 5.76 -10.81 -2.96
C TYR A 104 6.62 -9.56 -2.66
N ILE A 105 6.82 -9.24 -1.37
CA ILE A 105 7.64 -8.10 -0.94
C ILE A 105 9.11 -8.50 -0.82
N ARG A 106 9.42 -9.73 -0.43
CA ARG A 106 10.79 -10.25 -0.23
C ARG A 106 11.76 -10.02 -1.40
N PRO A 107 11.36 -10.11 -2.67
CA PRO A 107 12.26 -9.81 -3.80
C PRO A 107 12.86 -8.41 -3.77
N PHE A 108 12.26 -7.47 -3.03
CA PHE A 108 12.66 -6.06 -2.94
C PHE A 108 13.37 -5.70 -1.63
N LEU A 109 13.92 -6.71 -0.94
CA LEU A 109 14.59 -6.48 0.36
C LEU A 109 15.81 -5.56 0.26
N SER A 110 16.55 -5.59 -0.86
CA SER A 110 17.71 -4.71 -1.08
C SER A 110 17.30 -3.25 -1.11
N GLU A 111 16.25 -2.94 -1.86
CA GLU A 111 15.72 -1.58 -1.99
C GLU A 111 15.15 -1.07 -0.65
N LEU A 112 14.48 -1.94 0.10
CA LEU A 112 13.95 -1.60 1.41
C LEU A 112 15.05 -1.34 2.44
N LYS A 113 16.13 -2.14 2.43
CA LYS A 113 17.30 -1.93 3.30
C LYS A 113 18.03 -0.63 2.94
N GLU A 114 18.23 -0.37 1.66
CA GLU A 114 18.80 0.89 1.19
C GLU A 114 17.96 2.09 1.61
N ALA A 115 16.64 2.01 1.45
CA ALA A 115 15.73 3.06 1.88
C ALA A 115 15.75 3.28 3.40
N ALA A 116 15.87 2.19 4.18
CA ALA A 116 15.93 2.26 5.64
C ALA A 116 17.22 2.92 6.16
N GLU A 117 18.33 2.80 5.40
CA GLU A 117 19.65 3.30 5.79
C GLU A 117 19.95 4.71 5.24
N ASN A 118 19.59 4.98 3.99
CA ASN A 118 20.10 6.09 3.20
C ASN A 118 19.14 7.25 2.97
N LEU A 119 17.85 7.11 3.32
CA LEU A 119 16.92 8.22 3.14
C LEU A 119 17.25 9.37 4.10
N PRO A 120 17.47 10.60 3.58
CA PRO A 120 17.84 11.74 4.39
C PRO A 120 16.75 12.02 5.44
N ARG A 121 17.20 12.26 6.67
CA ARG A 121 16.33 12.43 7.85
C ARG A 121 15.40 13.63 7.81
N LEU A 122 15.53 14.54 6.84
CA LEU A 122 14.83 15.82 6.88
C LEU A 122 13.67 15.98 5.88
N GLU A 123 13.67 15.28 4.74
CA GLU A 123 12.60 15.43 3.73
C GLU A 123 11.79 14.14 3.50
N ASN A 124 12.38 12.96 3.81
CA ASN A 124 11.74 11.66 3.66
C ASN A 124 11.90 10.79 4.92
N GLU A 125 11.99 11.44 6.10
CA GLU A 125 12.16 10.73 7.38
C GLU A 125 11.11 9.63 7.57
N ASP A 126 9.90 9.90 7.15
CA ASP A 126 8.77 8.96 7.22
C ASP A 126 8.93 7.77 6.27
N ALA A 127 9.52 7.94 5.08
CA ALA A 127 9.72 6.84 4.14
C ALA A 127 10.76 5.83 4.67
N GLY A 128 11.86 6.33 5.24
CA GLY A 128 12.86 5.48 5.90
C GLY A 128 12.29 4.74 7.13
N LEU A 129 11.45 5.41 7.91
CA LEU A 129 10.76 4.78 9.04
C LEU A 129 9.79 3.69 8.58
N MET A 130 9.02 3.93 7.51
CA MET A 130 8.13 2.95 6.93
C MET A 130 8.89 1.76 6.35
N ALA A 131 10.03 1.99 5.67
CA ALA A 131 10.90 0.92 5.20
C ALA A 131 11.37 0.02 6.34
N ARG A 132 11.79 0.59 7.47
CA ARG A 132 12.15 -0.17 8.68
C ARG A 132 10.96 -0.93 9.24
N GLY A 133 9.78 -0.34 9.27
CA GLY A 133 8.55 -1.01 9.68
C GLY A 133 8.22 -2.21 8.81
N ILE A 134 8.36 -2.08 7.50
CA ILE A 134 8.20 -3.19 6.55
C ILE A 134 9.22 -4.29 6.86
N LEU A 135 10.50 -3.94 7.08
CA LEU A 135 11.56 -4.91 7.41
C LEU A 135 11.27 -5.64 8.73
N VAL A 136 10.72 -4.96 9.74
CA VAL A 136 10.26 -5.60 10.99
C VAL A 136 9.13 -6.58 10.71
N ASN A 137 8.14 -6.21 9.91
CA ASN A 137 7.01 -7.09 9.56
C ASN A 137 7.46 -8.32 8.75
N LEU A 138 8.54 -8.19 7.97
CA LEU A 138 9.16 -9.30 7.23
C LEU A 138 10.06 -10.17 8.10
N GLY A 139 10.36 -9.78 9.33
CA GLY A 139 11.30 -10.47 10.22
C GLY A 139 12.78 -10.23 9.87
N GLU A 140 13.09 -9.18 9.10
CA GLU A 140 14.43 -8.80 8.65
C GLU A 140 15.11 -7.77 9.57
N MET A 141 14.35 -7.23 10.53
CA MET A 141 14.81 -6.27 11.54
C MET A 141 14.10 -6.52 12.86
N ASP A 142 14.81 -6.37 13.99
CA ASP A 142 14.17 -6.43 15.33
C ASP A 142 13.38 -5.14 15.57
N ILE A 143 12.19 -5.25 16.13
CA ILE A 143 11.36 -4.09 16.49
C ILE A 143 12.06 -3.16 17.48
N LYS A 144 13.01 -3.69 18.28
CA LYS A 144 13.81 -2.90 19.23
C LYS A 144 14.75 -1.91 18.53
N ASP A 145 15.10 -2.17 17.27
CA ASP A 145 15.96 -1.31 16.46
C ASP A 145 15.20 -0.11 15.86
N LEU A 146 13.88 -0.05 16.04
CA LEU A 146 13.09 1.12 15.71
C LEU A 146 13.31 2.22 16.76
N HIS A 147 13.42 3.47 16.32
CA HIS A 147 13.65 4.62 17.19
C HIS A 147 12.55 4.79 18.26
N CYS A 148 11.29 4.46 17.94
CA CYS A 148 10.13 4.57 18.84
C CYS A 148 9.19 3.37 18.67
N PRO A 149 9.53 2.15 19.15
CA PRO A 149 8.75 0.95 18.88
C PRO A 149 7.29 1.03 19.36
N GLU A 150 7.03 1.67 20.50
CA GLU A 150 5.67 1.81 21.03
C GLU A 150 4.82 2.81 20.21
N ALA A 151 5.42 3.92 19.77
CA ALA A 151 4.75 4.87 18.87
C ALA A 151 4.47 4.22 17.51
N TYR A 152 5.38 3.38 17.01
CA TYR A 152 5.22 2.61 15.80
C TYR A 152 4.02 1.65 15.89
N LYS A 153 3.97 0.82 16.94
CA LYS A 153 2.85 -0.10 17.18
C LYS A 153 1.50 0.64 17.25
N LYS A 154 1.46 1.77 17.94
CA LYS A 154 0.27 2.60 18.04
C LYS A 154 -0.12 3.18 16.68
N GLY A 155 0.84 3.65 15.91
CA GLY A 155 0.64 4.18 14.56
C GLY A 155 0.09 3.12 13.61
N LEU A 156 0.66 1.90 13.63
CA LEU A 156 0.15 0.78 12.86
C LEU A 156 -1.30 0.45 13.20
N LYS A 157 -1.65 0.35 14.48
CA LYS A 157 -3.04 0.10 14.91
C LYS A 157 -4.00 1.14 14.33
N LEU A 158 -3.62 2.42 14.34
CA LEU A 158 -4.45 3.51 13.80
C LEU A 158 -4.57 3.46 12.27
N ASN A 159 -3.48 3.24 11.56
CA ASN A 159 -3.44 3.22 10.11
C ASN A 159 -4.11 1.95 9.55
N TYR A 160 -3.83 0.81 10.17
CA TYR A 160 -4.43 -0.47 9.80
C TYR A 160 -5.94 -0.46 10.03
N GLY A 161 -6.39 0.04 11.17
CA GLY A 161 -7.83 0.18 11.45
C GLY A 161 -8.58 1.13 10.50
N ARG A 162 -7.89 2.11 9.90
CA ARG A 162 -8.47 3.01 8.91
C ARG A 162 -8.50 2.43 7.49
N ARG A 163 -7.49 1.66 7.10
CA ARG A 163 -7.35 1.09 5.74
C ARG A 163 -7.86 -0.33 5.62
N ALA A 164 -7.67 -1.15 6.65
CA ALA A 164 -8.07 -2.55 6.65
C ALA A 164 -9.26 -2.74 7.56
N MET A 165 -10.35 -3.22 7.01
CA MET A 165 -11.42 -3.85 7.81
C MET A 165 -11.00 -5.26 8.29
N VAL A 166 -9.70 -5.58 8.26
CA VAL A 166 -9.14 -6.85 8.68
C VAL A 166 -8.63 -6.71 10.11
N PRO A 167 -8.94 -7.63 11.04
CA PRO A 167 -8.41 -7.61 12.39
C PRO A 167 -6.88 -7.61 12.39
N LEU A 168 -6.28 -6.85 13.32
CA LEU A 168 -4.84 -6.92 13.54
C LEU A 168 -4.44 -8.36 13.92
N PRO A 169 -3.31 -8.88 13.43
CA PRO A 169 -2.78 -10.13 13.92
C PRO A 169 -2.58 -10.07 15.45
N ASN A 170 -2.88 -11.18 16.16
CA ASN A 170 -2.78 -11.27 17.63
C ASN A 170 -1.36 -10.95 18.17
N SER A 171 -0.34 -10.91 17.32
CA SER A 171 1.03 -10.51 17.67
C SER A 171 1.19 -9.03 18.03
N PHE A 172 0.12 -8.22 17.94
CA PHE A 172 0.12 -6.79 18.31
C PHE A 172 -0.64 -6.50 19.62
N GLU A 173 -1.19 -7.53 20.28
CA GLU A 173 -1.67 -7.45 21.66
C GLU A 173 -0.52 -7.68 22.62
#